data_216614d07ffcc1eed3e3b77687148280
#
_entry.id   216614d07ffcc1eed3e3b77687148280
#
_cell.length_a   1.000
_cell.length_b   1.000
_cell.length_c   1.000
_cell.angle_alpha   90.00
_cell.angle_beta   90.00
_cell.angle_gamma   90.00
#
_symmetry.space_group_name_H-M   'P 1'
#
loop_
_entity.id
_entity.type
_entity.pdbx_description
1 polymer ?
#
loop_
_entity_poly.entity_id
_entity_poly.type
_entity_poly.pdbx_seq_one_letter_code
_entity_poly.pdbx_strand_id
1 'polypeptide(L)'
;MSEHTQQFIDQDTNTFQFRAVIEFFKNKRDGFFIEMGAADGILGSNTYRLERDFGWDGILIEPIKEYCDQISKYRKASHVFNICIGETEGSVEFTRVEGYSKLLSGISDQYPPEHKDRINREVQSMGQQIHVDMVPCKKLITVLNECGISHIDYLSVDVEGGEMSVLKSLCMEQNSIRPVLIGCENNYRSSEVNDYLKSFGYVNVGSAGGDDFFYHNS
;
A
#
# COMPACT_ATOMS: atom_id res chain seq x y z
N MET A 1 -26.86 -3.56 3.19
CA MET A 1 -25.97 -3.23 4.32
C MET A 1 -26.79 -2.42 5.31
N SER A 2 -26.68 -2.65 6.63
CA SER A 2 -27.42 -1.83 7.60
C SER A 2 -26.81 -0.43 7.70
N GLU A 3 -27.61 0.57 8.10
CA GLU A 3 -27.11 1.95 8.31
C GLU A 3 -25.96 2.00 9.31
N HIS A 4 -26.02 1.20 10.39
CA HIS A 4 -24.93 1.10 11.37
C HIS A 4 -23.64 0.54 10.77
N THR A 5 -23.74 -0.47 9.89
CA THR A 5 -22.58 -1.03 9.20
C THR A 5 -21.96 0.01 8.27
N GLN A 6 -22.79 0.76 7.53
CA GLN A 6 -22.32 1.83 6.65
C GLN A 6 -21.65 2.96 7.44
N GLN A 7 -22.23 3.38 8.56
CA GLN A 7 -21.65 4.42 9.41
C GLN A 7 -20.30 4.00 10.01
N PHE A 8 -20.16 2.73 10.41
CA PHE A 8 -18.88 2.19 10.89
C PHE A 8 -17.81 2.23 9.79
N ILE A 9 -18.14 1.73 8.58
CA ILE A 9 -17.24 1.77 7.43
C ILE A 9 -16.84 3.22 7.09
N ASP A 10 -17.79 4.16 7.12
CA ASP A 10 -17.51 5.57 6.81
C ASP A 10 -16.58 6.24 7.83
N GLN A 11 -16.66 5.84 9.10
CA GLN A 11 -15.73 6.32 10.12
C GLN A 11 -14.34 5.73 9.97
N ASP A 12 -14.25 4.41 9.80
CA ASP A 12 -12.97 3.70 9.70
C ASP A 12 -12.20 4.03 8.42
N THR A 13 -12.90 4.20 7.31
CA THR A 13 -12.29 4.56 6.02
C THR A 13 -12.02 6.06 5.84
N ASN A 14 -12.38 6.91 6.81
CA ASN A 14 -12.02 8.33 6.80
C ASN A 14 -10.63 8.57 7.41
N THR A 15 -9.64 7.85 6.91
CA THR A 15 -8.26 7.89 7.39
C THR A 15 -7.63 9.28 7.23
N PHE A 16 -6.53 9.51 7.93
CA PHE A 16 -5.73 10.73 7.72
C PHE A 16 -5.14 10.75 6.31
N GLN A 17 -4.72 9.60 5.80
CA GLN A 17 -4.17 9.42 4.46
C GLN A 17 -5.21 9.79 3.40
N PHE A 18 -6.41 9.21 3.45
CA PHE A 18 -7.49 9.56 2.52
C PHE A 18 -7.76 11.07 2.49
N ARG A 19 -7.83 11.72 3.67
CA ARG A 19 -8.07 13.17 3.75
C ARG A 19 -6.94 13.98 3.13
N ALA A 20 -5.68 13.60 3.37
CA ALA A 20 -4.53 14.24 2.77
C ALA A 20 -4.58 14.14 1.23
N VAL A 21 -4.93 12.98 0.69
CA VAL A 21 -5.03 12.75 -0.77
C VAL A 21 -6.14 13.61 -1.38
N ILE A 22 -7.36 13.61 -0.84
CA ILE A 22 -8.46 14.40 -1.43
C ILE A 22 -8.23 15.91 -1.32
N GLU A 23 -7.57 16.37 -0.25
CA GLU A 23 -7.19 17.77 -0.10
C GLU A 23 -6.12 18.16 -1.12
N PHE A 24 -5.07 17.34 -1.27
CA PHE A 24 -4.01 17.56 -2.25
C PHE A 24 -4.57 17.66 -3.67
N PHE A 25 -5.42 16.75 -4.07
CA PHE A 25 -6.06 16.73 -5.39
C PHE A 25 -7.30 17.60 -5.51
N LYS A 26 -7.65 18.41 -4.50
CA LYS A 26 -8.79 19.34 -4.50
C LYS A 26 -10.10 18.64 -4.89
N ASN A 27 -10.35 17.48 -4.31
CA ASN A 27 -11.51 16.62 -4.58
C ASN A 27 -11.59 16.14 -6.05
N LYS A 28 -10.46 15.90 -6.71
CA LYS A 28 -10.41 15.34 -8.06
C LYS A 28 -11.27 14.08 -8.15
N ARG A 29 -12.04 13.98 -9.22
CA ARG A 29 -12.77 12.77 -9.60
C ARG A 29 -12.03 12.02 -10.70
N ASP A 30 -12.37 10.74 -10.84
CA ASP A 30 -11.92 9.87 -11.93
C ASP A 30 -10.37 9.83 -12.06
N GLY A 31 -9.68 9.75 -10.91
CA GLY A 31 -8.24 9.56 -10.85
C GLY A 31 -7.86 8.08 -10.92
N PHE A 32 -6.55 7.80 -10.93
CA PHE A 32 -6.00 6.46 -10.92
C PHE A 32 -5.04 6.25 -9.76
N PHE A 33 -5.26 5.20 -8.97
CA PHE A 33 -4.42 4.85 -7.84
C PHE A 33 -3.79 3.46 -7.95
N ILE A 34 -2.72 3.25 -7.20
CA ILE A 34 -2.22 1.92 -6.85
C ILE A 34 -2.09 1.87 -5.34
N GLU A 35 -2.64 0.83 -4.71
CA GLU A 35 -2.52 0.59 -3.28
C GLU A 35 -1.86 -0.76 -3.04
N MET A 36 -0.78 -0.74 -2.27
CA MET A 36 -0.07 -1.94 -1.82
C MET A 36 -0.25 -2.13 -0.33
N GLY A 37 -0.52 -3.38 0.07
CA GLY A 37 -0.97 -3.70 1.42
C GLY A 37 -2.47 -3.38 1.60
N ALA A 38 -3.28 -3.71 0.58
CA ALA A 38 -4.71 -3.34 0.55
C ALA A 38 -5.58 -4.06 1.60
N ALA A 39 -5.04 -5.06 2.31
CA ALA A 39 -5.75 -5.87 3.31
C ALA A 39 -7.12 -6.36 2.78
N ASP A 40 -8.22 -6.14 3.51
CA ASP A 40 -9.56 -6.52 3.05
C ASP A 40 -10.17 -5.56 2.01
N GLY A 41 -9.44 -4.50 1.66
CA GLY A 41 -9.81 -3.49 0.66
C GLY A 41 -10.85 -2.47 1.13
N ILE A 42 -11.24 -2.50 2.40
CA ILE A 42 -12.20 -1.56 3.00
C ILE A 42 -11.61 -0.96 4.27
N LEU A 43 -11.46 -1.78 5.33
CA LEU A 43 -10.99 -1.32 6.63
C LEU A 43 -9.49 -1.06 6.58
N GLY A 44 -9.09 0.18 6.89
CA GLY A 44 -7.71 0.62 6.78
C GLY A 44 -7.24 0.94 5.36
N SER A 45 -8.06 0.70 4.31
CA SER A 45 -7.68 1.04 2.93
C SER A 45 -7.58 2.55 2.73
N ASN A 46 -6.47 2.99 2.18
CA ASN A 46 -6.20 4.39 1.85
C ASN A 46 -6.95 4.85 0.58
N THR A 47 -7.48 3.92 -0.22
CA THR A 47 -8.10 4.21 -1.51
C THR A 47 -9.58 3.83 -1.62
N TYR A 48 -10.15 3.13 -0.63
CA TYR A 48 -11.54 2.69 -0.69
C TYR A 48 -12.52 3.84 -0.99
N ARG A 49 -12.36 4.96 -0.30
CA ARG A 49 -13.22 6.12 -0.52
C ARG A 49 -12.90 6.89 -1.80
N LEU A 50 -11.68 6.82 -2.31
CA LEU A 50 -11.34 7.38 -3.63
C LEU A 50 -12.17 6.68 -4.71
N GLU A 51 -12.24 5.35 -4.68
CA GLU A 51 -13.08 4.57 -5.60
C GLU A 51 -14.57 4.87 -5.37
N ARG A 52 -15.06 4.68 -4.14
CA ARG A 52 -16.50 4.74 -3.83
C ARG A 52 -17.10 6.14 -4.02
N ASP A 53 -16.43 7.18 -3.52
CA ASP A 53 -17.02 8.53 -3.40
C ASP A 53 -16.58 9.45 -4.54
N PHE A 54 -15.40 9.21 -5.13
CA PHE A 54 -14.80 10.06 -6.15
C PHE A 54 -14.69 9.40 -7.54
N GLY A 55 -15.04 8.13 -7.66
CA GLY A 55 -15.04 7.41 -8.95
C GLY A 55 -13.64 7.11 -9.48
N TRP A 56 -12.64 7.05 -8.59
CA TRP A 56 -11.29 6.65 -9.00
C TRP A 56 -11.28 5.16 -9.36
N ASP A 57 -10.40 4.80 -10.29
CA ASP A 57 -10.07 3.43 -10.65
C ASP A 57 -8.65 3.11 -10.19
N GLY A 58 -8.26 1.82 -10.18
CA GLY A 58 -6.91 1.51 -9.76
C GLY A 58 -6.54 0.04 -9.68
N ILE A 59 -5.38 -0.17 -9.08
CA ILE A 59 -4.81 -1.49 -8.81
C ILE A 59 -4.68 -1.66 -7.30
N LEU A 60 -5.12 -2.82 -6.81
CA LEU A 60 -4.96 -3.26 -5.43
C LEU A 60 -4.05 -4.48 -5.40
N ILE A 61 -3.00 -4.42 -4.60
CA ILE A 61 -2.01 -5.48 -4.49
C ILE A 61 -2.01 -5.98 -3.05
N GLU A 62 -2.26 -7.29 -2.91
CA GLU A 62 -2.40 -7.93 -1.60
C GLU A 62 -1.84 -9.37 -1.67
N PRO A 63 -0.81 -9.70 -0.87
CA PRO A 63 -0.22 -11.03 -0.86
C PRO A 63 -1.14 -12.14 -0.31
N ILE A 64 -2.05 -11.81 0.60
CA ILE A 64 -2.90 -12.79 1.28
C ILE A 64 -4.14 -13.06 0.41
N LYS A 65 -4.26 -14.32 -0.06
CA LYS A 65 -5.32 -14.74 -0.99
C LYS A 65 -6.73 -14.49 -0.46
N GLU A 66 -6.95 -14.73 0.82
CA GLU A 66 -8.25 -14.53 1.48
C GLU A 66 -8.69 -13.07 1.43
N TYR A 67 -7.75 -12.13 1.52
CA TYR A 67 -8.02 -10.70 1.37
C TYR A 67 -8.32 -10.33 -0.08
N CYS A 68 -7.57 -10.86 -1.05
CA CYS A 68 -7.88 -10.66 -2.47
C CYS A 68 -9.31 -11.11 -2.81
N ASP A 69 -9.78 -12.22 -2.23
CA ASP A 69 -11.13 -12.72 -2.42
C ASP A 69 -12.20 -11.79 -1.79
N GLN A 70 -11.87 -11.12 -0.70
CA GLN A 70 -12.73 -10.10 -0.09
C GLN A 70 -12.75 -8.82 -0.92
N ILE A 71 -11.59 -8.30 -1.31
CA ILE A 71 -11.44 -7.13 -2.19
C ILE A 71 -12.31 -7.32 -3.43
N SER A 72 -12.20 -8.45 -4.12
CA SER A 72 -12.93 -8.74 -5.37
C SER A 72 -14.45 -8.72 -5.22
N LYS A 73 -15.00 -8.85 -4.02
CA LYS A 73 -16.43 -8.74 -3.74
C LYS A 73 -16.91 -7.29 -3.64
N TYR A 74 -16.07 -6.40 -3.13
CA TYR A 74 -16.47 -5.06 -2.74
C TYR A 74 -15.90 -3.95 -3.62
N ARG A 75 -14.68 -4.15 -4.18
CA ARG A 75 -13.97 -3.19 -5.02
C ARG A 75 -14.18 -3.56 -6.49
N LYS A 76 -15.11 -2.87 -7.17
CA LYS A 76 -15.57 -3.25 -8.51
C LYS A 76 -14.82 -2.56 -9.65
N ALA A 77 -14.32 -1.37 -9.40
CA ALA A 77 -13.56 -0.60 -10.38
C ALA A 77 -12.08 -1.03 -10.42
N SER A 78 -11.55 -1.56 -9.31
CA SER A 78 -10.12 -1.86 -9.18
C SER A 78 -9.74 -3.26 -9.64
N HIS A 79 -8.56 -3.38 -10.23
CA HIS A 79 -7.91 -4.67 -10.52
C HIS A 79 -7.17 -5.18 -9.29
N VAL A 80 -7.29 -6.48 -8.98
CA VAL A 80 -6.69 -7.09 -7.78
C VAL A 80 -5.60 -8.08 -8.18
N PHE A 81 -4.42 -7.92 -7.58
CA PHE A 81 -3.28 -8.82 -7.78
C PHE A 81 -2.90 -9.50 -6.47
N ASN A 82 -2.90 -10.83 -6.45
CA ASN A 82 -2.46 -11.64 -5.31
C ASN A 82 -0.95 -11.91 -5.41
N ILE A 83 -0.15 -10.90 -5.16
CA ILE A 83 1.32 -10.92 -5.24
C ILE A 83 1.93 -9.98 -4.20
N CYS A 84 3.22 -10.16 -3.94
CA CYS A 84 4.09 -9.13 -3.36
C CYS A 84 4.65 -8.22 -4.46
N ILE A 85 5.05 -7.00 -4.08
CA ILE A 85 5.86 -6.11 -4.92
C ILE A 85 7.22 -5.92 -4.27
N GLY A 86 8.29 -6.00 -5.06
CA GLY A 86 9.65 -5.78 -4.60
C GLY A 86 10.66 -5.83 -5.75
N GLU A 87 11.95 -5.70 -5.43
CA GLU A 87 13.04 -5.73 -6.40
C GLU A 87 13.26 -7.13 -7.02
N THR A 88 12.84 -8.20 -6.33
CA THR A 88 12.98 -9.59 -6.76
C THR A 88 11.74 -10.04 -7.52
N GLU A 89 11.95 -10.68 -8.68
CA GLU A 89 10.86 -11.38 -9.38
C GLU A 89 10.92 -12.89 -9.11
N GLY A 90 9.75 -13.52 -9.00
CA GLY A 90 9.62 -14.95 -8.72
C GLY A 90 8.79 -15.22 -7.49
N SER A 91 9.35 -15.84 -6.46
CA SER A 91 8.68 -16.12 -5.19
C SER A 91 9.54 -15.66 -4.02
N VAL A 92 8.89 -15.11 -3.02
CA VAL A 92 9.51 -14.63 -1.77
C VAL A 92 8.87 -15.29 -0.56
N GLU A 93 9.62 -15.39 0.53
CA GLU A 93 9.06 -15.76 1.82
C GLU A 93 8.27 -14.60 2.41
N PHE A 94 7.01 -14.85 2.72
CA PHE A 94 6.08 -13.89 3.30
C PHE A 94 5.68 -14.35 4.70
N THR A 95 5.96 -13.55 5.70
CA THR A 95 5.53 -13.79 7.07
C THR A 95 4.08 -13.34 7.23
N ARG A 96 3.19 -14.29 7.42
CA ARG A 96 1.78 -14.05 7.70
C ARG A 96 1.53 -14.15 9.20
N VAL A 97 1.14 -13.05 9.80
CA VAL A 97 0.72 -12.96 11.19
C VAL A 97 -0.79 -13.16 11.27
N GLU A 98 -1.27 -14.01 12.17
CA GLU A 98 -2.71 -14.22 12.38
C GLU A 98 -3.26 -13.34 13.51
N GLY A 99 -4.58 -13.24 13.57
CA GLY A 99 -5.30 -12.60 14.66
C GLY A 99 -5.26 -11.07 14.63
N TYR A 100 -5.07 -10.46 15.79
CA TYR A 100 -5.14 -9.00 15.96
C TYR A 100 -4.03 -8.27 15.19
N SER A 101 -2.82 -8.82 15.20
CA SER A 101 -1.63 -8.22 14.59
C SER A 101 -1.45 -8.61 13.11
N LYS A 102 -2.50 -9.09 12.45
CA LYS A 102 -2.48 -9.58 11.06
C LYS A 102 -1.96 -8.55 10.04
N LEU A 103 -2.11 -7.25 10.33
CA LEU A 103 -1.61 -6.17 9.47
C LEU A 103 -0.08 -6.02 9.51
N LEU A 104 0.62 -6.66 10.45
CA LEU A 104 2.08 -6.68 10.50
C LEU A 104 2.71 -7.71 9.55
N SER A 105 1.91 -8.32 8.68
CA SER A 105 2.38 -9.30 7.70
C SER A 105 3.15 -8.64 6.56
N GLY A 106 4.27 -9.26 6.12
CA GLY A 106 5.10 -8.68 5.07
C GLY A 106 6.18 -9.64 4.56
N ILE A 107 7.03 -9.19 3.65
CA ILE A 107 8.15 -9.98 3.13
C ILE A 107 9.18 -10.20 4.24
N SER A 108 9.48 -11.46 4.55
CA SER A 108 10.19 -11.88 5.76
C SER A 108 11.59 -11.29 5.94
N ASP A 109 12.33 -11.11 4.85
CA ASP A 109 13.69 -10.59 4.85
C ASP A 109 13.76 -9.06 4.80
N GLN A 110 12.64 -8.37 4.55
CA GLN A 110 12.57 -6.91 4.42
C GLN A 110 12.21 -6.19 5.74
N TYR A 111 11.84 -6.93 6.75
CA TYR A 111 11.50 -6.34 8.05
C TYR A 111 12.69 -5.65 8.71
N PRO A 112 12.57 -4.37 9.10
CA PRO A 112 13.55 -3.74 9.99
C PRO A 112 13.54 -4.41 11.37
N PRO A 113 14.62 -4.33 12.14
CA PRO A 113 14.73 -4.96 13.46
C PRO A 113 13.56 -4.59 14.39
N GLU A 114 13.16 -3.32 14.39
CA GLU A 114 12.08 -2.80 15.22
C GLU A 114 10.73 -3.46 14.91
N HIS A 115 10.48 -3.75 13.63
CA HIS A 115 9.26 -4.43 13.18
C HIS A 115 9.26 -5.89 13.62
N LYS A 116 10.39 -6.59 13.49
CA LYS A 116 10.54 -7.96 14.00
C LYS A 116 10.29 -8.04 15.51
N ASP A 117 10.83 -7.08 16.26
CA ASP A 117 10.63 -6.99 17.71
C ASP A 117 9.16 -6.70 18.06
N ARG A 118 8.47 -5.88 17.26
CA ARG A 118 7.05 -5.60 17.40
C ARG A 118 6.23 -6.86 17.18
N ILE A 119 6.43 -7.58 16.07
CA ILE A 119 5.74 -8.85 15.78
C ILE A 119 5.94 -9.83 16.93
N ASN A 120 7.18 -10.05 17.37
CA ASN A 120 7.49 -11.00 18.43
C ASN A 120 6.75 -10.67 19.74
N ARG A 121 6.74 -9.39 20.14
CA ARG A 121 6.05 -8.95 21.36
C ARG A 121 4.53 -9.14 21.25
N GLU A 122 3.93 -8.72 20.13
CA GLU A 122 2.49 -8.79 19.97
C GLU A 122 2.01 -10.24 19.85
N VAL A 123 2.69 -11.06 19.07
CA VAL A 123 2.37 -12.48 18.88
C VAL A 123 2.46 -13.23 20.21
N GLN A 124 3.54 -13.01 20.99
CA GLN A 124 3.71 -13.66 22.29
C GLN A 124 2.65 -13.21 23.31
N SER A 125 2.36 -11.89 23.35
CA SER A 125 1.40 -11.34 24.32
C SER A 125 -0.03 -11.79 24.08
N MET A 126 -0.39 -12.06 22.83
CA MET A 126 -1.77 -12.39 22.41
C MET A 126 -1.95 -13.87 22.04
N GLY A 127 -0.88 -14.70 22.13
CA GLY A 127 -0.94 -16.12 21.77
C GLY A 127 -1.29 -16.36 20.30
N GLN A 128 -0.83 -15.48 19.41
CA GLN A 128 -1.12 -15.55 17.97
C GLN A 128 -0.15 -16.50 17.25
N GLN A 129 -0.45 -16.83 16.00
CA GLN A 129 0.39 -17.70 15.18
C GLN A 129 1.06 -16.89 14.05
N ILE A 130 2.21 -17.39 13.64
CA ILE A 130 2.95 -16.90 12.47
C ILE A 130 3.11 -18.07 11.50
N HIS A 131 2.86 -17.79 10.23
CA HIS A 131 3.13 -18.71 9.12
C HIS A 131 4.13 -18.06 8.16
N VAL A 132 4.90 -18.87 7.47
CA VAL A 132 5.77 -18.40 6.38
C VAL A 132 5.28 -19.09 5.11
N ASP A 133 4.77 -18.27 4.21
CA ASP A 133 4.21 -18.70 2.93
C ASP A 133 5.16 -18.28 1.78
N MET A 134 5.20 -19.07 0.71
CA MET A 134 5.87 -18.66 -0.54
C MET A 134 4.87 -17.94 -1.42
N VAL A 135 5.09 -16.64 -1.65
CA VAL A 135 4.18 -15.77 -2.41
C VAL A 135 4.86 -15.27 -3.68
N PRO A 136 4.14 -15.25 -4.84
CA PRO A 136 4.67 -14.63 -6.05
C PRO A 136 5.04 -13.17 -5.80
N CYS A 137 6.18 -12.74 -6.35
CA CYS A 137 6.66 -11.36 -6.27
C CYS A 137 6.98 -10.85 -7.67
N LYS A 138 6.59 -9.61 -7.95
CA LYS A 138 6.92 -8.90 -9.20
C LYS A 138 7.48 -7.52 -8.91
N LYS A 139 8.17 -6.96 -9.87
CA LYS A 139 8.48 -5.52 -9.85
C LYS A 139 7.22 -4.72 -10.17
N LEU A 140 7.07 -3.54 -9.56
CA LEU A 140 5.96 -2.65 -9.87
C LEU A 140 5.94 -2.28 -11.35
N ILE A 141 7.11 -1.97 -11.94
CA ILE A 141 7.19 -1.65 -13.37
C ILE A 141 6.70 -2.80 -14.28
N THR A 142 6.90 -4.05 -13.87
CA THR A 142 6.40 -5.22 -14.61
C THR A 142 4.87 -5.24 -14.61
N VAL A 143 4.24 -5.03 -13.44
CA VAL A 143 2.78 -4.95 -13.31
C VAL A 143 2.22 -3.80 -14.16
N LEU A 144 2.83 -2.62 -14.10
CA LEU A 144 2.42 -1.45 -14.89
C LEU A 144 2.45 -1.73 -16.40
N ASN A 145 3.53 -2.36 -16.87
CA ASN A 145 3.69 -2.72 -18.28
C ASN A 145 2.65 -3.77 -18.73
N GLU A 146 2.39 -4.79 -17.91
CA GLU A 146 1.36 -5.81 -18.18
C GLU A 146 -0.05 -5.21 -18.27
N CYS A 147 -0.33 -4.16 -17.47
CA CYS A 147 -1.61 -3.47 -17.45
C CYS A 147 -1.70 -2.30 -18.45
N GLY A 148 -0.59 -1.91 -19.11
CA GLY A 148 -0.54 -0.75 -19.99
C GLY A 148 -0.68 0.59 -19.25
N ILE A 149 -0.30 0.66 -17.97
CA ILE A 149 -0.42 1.85 -17.14
C ILE A 149 0.82 2.72 -17.29
N SER A 150 0.62 3.98 -17.65
CA SER A 150 1.69 4.98 -17.79
C SER A 150 1.50 6.22 -16.91
N HIS A 151 0.34 6.37 -16.29
CA HIS A 151 0.02 7.48 -15.39
C HIS A 151 -0.57 6.97 -14.08
N ILE A 152 -0.11 7.52 -12.96
CA ILE A 152 -0.58 7.20 -11.62
C ILE A 152 -0.78 8.52 -10.88
N ASP A 153 -2.00 8.82 -10.47
CA ASP A 153 -2.25 9.97 -9.61
C ASP A 153 -1.76 9.73 -8.20
N TYR A 154 -2.10 8.59 -7.62
CA TYR A 154 -1.73 8.26 -6.24
C TYR A 154 -1.17 6.85 -6.12
N LEU A 155 0.00 6.74 -5.51
CA LEU A 155 0.64 5.49 -5.13
C LEU A 155 0.66 5.39 -3.60
N SER A 156 -0.04 4.42 -3.04
CA SER A 156 -0.03 4.10 -1.61
C SER A 156 0.88 2.91 -1.36
N VAL A 157 1.90 3.10 -0.53
CA VAL A 157 2.91 2.09 -0.19
C VAL A 157 2.88 1.85 1.31
N ASP A 158 2.26 0.74 1.69
CA ASP A 158 2.10 0.31 3.08
C ASP A 158 2.27 -1.21 3.11
N VAL A 159 3.51 -1.68 3.22
CA VAL A 159 3.91 -3.08 3.07
C VAL A 159 4.74 -3.60 4.25
N GLU A 160 4.69 -2.84 5.36
CA GLU A 160 5.24 -3.24 6.65
C GLU A 160 6.74 -3.55 6.62
N GLY A 161 7.52 -2.62 6.01
CA GLY A 161 8.98 -2.63 6.01
C GLY A 161 9.64 -2.83 4.65
N GLY A 162 8.86 -3.16 3.61
CA GLY A 162 9.35 -3.35 2.24
C GLY A 162 9.27 -2.11 1.34
N GLU A 163 8.97 -0.93 1.88
CA GLU A 163 8.65 0.30 1.13
C GLU A 163 9.75 0.68 0.14
N MET A 164 11.02 0.62 0.57
CA MET A 164 12.16 0.90 -0.30
C MET A 164 12.27 -0.09 -1.46
N SER A 165 12.02 -1.37 -1.24
CA SER A 165 12.03 -2.40 -2.28
C SER A 165 10.92 -2.17 -3.30
N VAL A 166 9.73 -1.78 -2.83
CA VAL A 166 8.62 -1.37 -3.70
C VAL A 166 9.01 -0.18 -4.56
N LEU A 167 9.50 0.90 -3.98
CA LEU A 167 9.86 2.13 -4.71
C LEU A 167 10.96 1.89 -5.74
N LYS A 168 11.99 1.11 -5.40
CA LYS A 168 13.06 0.72 -6.33
C LYS A 168 12.54 -0.16 -7.47
N SER A 169 11.54 -1.00 -7.21
CA SER A 169 10.93 -1.88 -8.21
C SER A 169 10.18 -1.13 -9.31
N LEU A 170 9.88 0.17 -9.11
CA LEU A 170 9.37 1.07 -10.15
C LEU A 170 10.44 1.41 -11.20
N CYS A 171 11.73 1.16 -10.90
CA CYS A 171 12.85 1.37 -11.82
C CYS A 171 12.88 2.78 -12.45
N MET A 172 12.70 3.81 -11.64
CA MET A 172 12.60 5.21 -12.08
C MET A 172 13.83 5.70 -12.87
N GLU A 173 14.98 5.06 -12.72
CA GLU A 173 16.17 5.33 -13.52
C GLU A 173 16.01 4.94 -14.99
N GLN A 174 15.12 4.01 -15.31
CA GLN A 174 14.98 3.35 -16.59
C GLN A 174 13.70 3.72 -17.35
N ASN A 175 12.79 4.48 -16.71
CA ASN A 175 11.53 4.89 -17.29
C ASN A 175 11.10 6.29 -16.82
N SER A 176 10.05 6.85 -17.45
CA SER A 176 9.54 8.18 -17.16
C SER A 176 8.30 8.18 -16.24
N ILE A 177 7.86 7.01 -15.75
CA ILE A 177 6.67 6.94 -14.89
C ILE A 177 7.00 7.57 -13.54
N ARG A 178 6.24 8.60 -13.20
CA ARG A 178 6.33 9.30 -11.90
C ARG A 178 4.91 9.44 -11.35
N PRO A 179 4.54 8.65 -10.31
CA PRO A 179 3.30 8.92 -9.60
C PRO A 179 3.25 10.37 -9.13
N VAL A 180 2.11 11.04 -9.33
CA VAL A 180 1.98 12.46 -8.96
C VAL A 180 2.12 12.63 -7.46
N LEU A 181 1.47 11.78 -6.69
CA LEU A 181 1.58 11.74 -5.23
C LEU A 181 1.91 10.32 -4.78
N ILE A 182 2.88 10.19 -3.89
CA ILE A 182 3.20 8.94 -3.20
C ILE A 182 2.91 9.14 -1.72
N GLY A 183 2.07 8.29 -1.11
CA GLY A 183 1.97 8.10 0.33
C GLY A 183 2.75 6.86 0.69
N CYS A 184 3.67 6.96 1.62
CA CYS A 184 4.56 5.87 2.00
C CYS A 184 4.61 5.75 3.51
N GLU A 185 4.31 4.56 4.03
CA GLU A 185 4.41 4.29 5.46
C GLU A 185 5.84 4.56 5.96
N ASN A 186 5.95 5.26 7.09
CA ASN A 186 7.23 5.57 7.74
C ASN A 186 7.12 5.52 9.27
N ASN A 187 6.63 4.41 9.79
CA ASN A 187 6.44 4.18 11.21
C ASN A 187 7.72 4.33 12.03
N TYR A 188 8.88 4.04 11.43
CA TYR A 188 10.18 4.08 12.09
C TYR A 188 10.97 5.36 11.80
N ARG A 189 10.37 6.32 11.08
CA ARG A 189 10.94 7.64 10.77
C ARG A 189 12.31 7.57 10.11
N SER A 190 12.49 6.65 9.16
CA SER A 190 13.69 6.55 8.33
C SER A 190 13.75 7.70 7.32
N SER A 191 14.95 8.22 7.05
CA SER A 191 15.15 9.19 5.96
C SER A 191 15.35 8.54 4.58
N GLU A 192 15.51 7.23 4.49
CA GLU A 192 15.90 6.53 3.27
C GLU A 192 14.92 6.77 2.12
N VAL A 193 13.61 6.66 2.38
CA VAL A 193 12.56 6.91 1.38
C VAL A 193 12.62 8.36 0.90
N ASN A 194 12.76 9.32 1.82
CA ASN A 194 12.86 10.73 1.48
C ASN A 194 14.08 11.01 0.59
N ASP A 195 15.25 10.48 0.97
CA ASP A 195 16.49 10.73 0.24
C ASP A 195 16.46 10.08 -1.16
N TYR A 196 15.89 8.87 -1.25
CA TYR A 196 15.68 8.17 -2.52
C TYR A 196 14.74 8.95 -3.43
N LEU A 197 13.54 9.29 -2.99
CA LEU A 197 12.54 9.99 -3.81
C LEU A 197 13.00 11.39 -4.21
N LYS A 198 13.72 12.08 -3.33
CA LYS A 198 14.32 13.39 -3.63
C LYS A 198 15.30 13.32 -4.81
N SER A 199 16.04 12.21 -4.98
CA SER A 199 16.96 12.03 -6.10
C SER A 199 16.23 11.96 -7.45
N PHE A 200 14.91 11.67 -7.45
CA PHE A 200 14.03 11.65 -8.63
C PHE A 200 13.14 12.90 -8.75
N GLY A 201 13.42 13.95 -7.98
CA GLY A 201 12.70 15.22 -8.09
C GLY A 201 11.43 15.32 -7.23
N TYR A 202 11.16 14.34 -6.37
CA TYR A 202 10.05 14.44 -5.42
C TYR A 202 10.35 15.42 -4.29
N VAL A 203 9.30 16.06 -3.81
CA VAL A 203 9.33 16.93 -2.62
C VAL A 203 8.43 16.34 -1.55
N ASN A 204 8.93 16.21 -0.33
CA ASN A 204 8.09 15.84 0.81
C ASN A 204 7.13 17.02 1.10
N VAL A 205 5.82 16.74 1.09
CA VAL A 205 4.76 17.74 1.29
C VAL A 205 4.07 17.61 2.64
N GLY A 206 4.52 16.69 3.49
CA GLY A 206 4.02 16.51 4.85
C GLY A 206 3.80 15.06 5.21
N SER A 207 3.25 14.83 6.41
CA SER A 207 2.97 13.51 6.96
C SER A 207 1.54 13.45 7.51
N ALA A 208 0.86 12.32 7.36
CA ALA A 208 -0.45 12.08 7.95
C ALA A 208 -0.66 10.59 8.24
N GLY A 209 -1.13 10.27 9.45
CA GLY A 209 -1.53 8.91 9.84
C GLY A 209 -0.39 7.87 9.90
N GLY A 210 0.86 8.30 9.98
CA GLY A 210 2.03 7.41 9.92
C GLY A 210 2.76 7.42 8.58
N ASP A 211 2.13 7.96 7.52
CA ASP A 211 2.71 8.05 6.18
C ASP A 211 3.35 9.40 5.94
N ASP A 212 4.43 9.40 5.16
CA ASP A 212 5.02 10.59 4.53
C ASP A 212 4.50 10.71 3.09
N PHE A 213 4.20 11.96 2.69
CA PHE A 213 3.68 12.25 1.35
C PHE A 213 4.71 12.97 0.48
N PHE A 214 4.88 12.48 -0.74
CA PHE A 214 5.86 12.98 -1.69
C PHE A 214 5.18 13.34 -3.00
N TYR A 215 5.41 14.57 -3.46
CA TYR A 215 4.84 15.11 -4.69
C TYR A 215 5.90 15.26 -5.77
N HIS A 216 5.57 14.88 -7.00
CA HIS A 216 6.34 15.13 -8.21
C HIS A 216 5.57 16.04 -9.16
N ASN A 217 6.20 17.13 -9.56
CA ASN A 217 5.62 18.05 -10.55
C ASN A 217 6.05 17.60 -11.96
N SER A 218 5.35 16.59 -12.49
CA SER A 218 5.59 16.02 -13.82
C SER A 218 4.92 16.85 -14.91
#